data_968e549afee1b01e8cc46f0ec07c9b9b
#
_entry.id   968e549afee1b01e8cc46f0ec07c9b9b
#
_cell.length_a   1.000
_cell.length_b   1.000
_cell.length_c   1.000
_cell.angle_alpha   90.00
_cell.angle_beta   90.00
_cell.angle_gamma   90.00
#
_symmetry.space_group_name_H-M   'P 1'
#
loop_
_entity.id
_entity.type
_entity.pdbx_description
1 polymer ?
#
loop_
_entity_poly.entity_id
_entity_poly.type
_entity_poly.pdbx_seq_one_letter_code
_entity_poly.pdbx_strand_id
1 'polypeptide(L)'
;MAGLFDSGMIGKTRIRNRLIMPPVATCYSDNGYVTEDMVNYYKRIAEGGAGAVIVEAAHPWQGIAYGSGALGIWDDSMVEGLSRLSGAIKSAGAAAFLQLGHNGPQASENQVSPSGIPYIRDTSPKELSIAEIIDIEDGFAAAAVRAQKAGFDGVELHGAHFYLLSCFLSPLMNKRTDIYGIDSEGRTRIVCETIGKIKERCGRDYTVSVRVNAREGMEGSIDGDELKAIVGHLEKAGVDVIDLSSNDVSFPAQLKRCTVGTVSIPRADAPQGIFTGYAAEVKEYAKVPVITVGKITDKEFAEELISKGTADFIAMARPLIADPDLPNKFLNGGEINSCIYCNACIGAVARNRRMVCTVNPDIK
;
A
#
# COMPACT_ATOMS: atom_id res chain seq x y z
N MET A 1 12.71 -25.41 -0.18
CA MET A 1 12.10 -24.18 0.37
C MET A 1 12.63 -23.02 -0.47
N ALA A 2 11.81 -22.00 -0.73
CA ALA A 2 12.24 -20.83 -1.52
C ALA A 2 13.22 -19.97 -0.70
N GLY A 3 14.24 -19.41 -1.36
CA GLY A 3 15.15 -18.42 -0.77
C GLY A 3 14.70 -16.98 -1.07
N LEU A 4 15.27 -16.02 -0.36
CA LEU A 4 14.97 -14.60 -0.49
C LEU A 4 15.21 -14.06 -1.92
N PHE A 5 16.22 -14.63 -2.61
CA PHE A 5 16.61 -14.24 -3.98
C PHE A 5 16.04 -15.14 -5.08
N ASP A 6 15.23 -16.14 -4.71
CA ASP A 6 14.50 -16.92 -5.70
C ASP A 6 13.36 -16.10 -6.29
N SER A 7 13.13 -16.28 -7.60
CA SER A 7 11.99 -15.62 -8.24
C SER A 7 10.66 -16.12 -7.69
N GLY A 8 9.65 -15.26 -7.73
CA GLY A 8 8.28 -15.58 -7.35
C GLY A 8 7.28 -15.09 -8.39
N MET A 9 6.01 -15.42 -8.17
CA MET A 9 4.91 -14.97 -9.00
C MET A 9 3.91 -14.16 -8.16
N ILE A 10 3.43 -13.04 -8.71
CA ILE A 10 2.27 -12.31 -8.23
C ILE A 10 1.30 -12.25 -9.43
N GLY A 11 0.20 -12.96 -9.35
CA GLY A 11 -0.66 -13.19 -10.51
C GLY A 11 0.13 -13.80 -11.67
N LYS A 12 0.16 -13.12 -12.81
CA LYS A 12 0.97 -13.51 -13.99
C LYS A 12 2.34 -12.81 -14.06
N THR A 13 2.64 -11.93 -13.13
CA THR A 13 3.88 -11.15 -13.12
C THR A 13 4.97 -11.92 -12.40
N ARG A 14 6.10 -12.14 -13.08
CA ARG A 14 7.29 -12.75 -12.46
C ARG A 14 8.09 -11.67 -11.73
N ILE A 15 8.37 -11.93 -10.45
CA ILE A 15 9.18 -11.07 -9.58
C ILE A 15 10.56 -11.74 -9.44
N ARG A 16 11.65 -11.01 -9.74
CA ARG A 16 13.02 -11.57 -9.82
C ARG A 16 13.57 -12.07 -8.49
N ASN A 17 13.09 -11.54 -7.34
CA ASN A 17 13.41 -11.99 -5.99
C ASN A 17 12.24 -11.63 -5.04
N ARG A 18 12.36 -11.93 -3.75
CA ARG A 18 11.28 -11.77 -2.78
C ARG A 18 11.25 -10.41 -2.07
N LEU A 19 12.12 -9.45 -2.45
CA LEU A 19 12.22 -8.13 -1.83
C LEU A 19 11.42 -7.09 -2.62
N ILE A 20 10.50 -6.40 -1.93
CA ILE A 20 9.60 -5.42 -2.54
C ILE A 20 9.78 -4.05 -1.88
N MET A 21 9.85 -3.00 -2.69
CA MET A 21 9.61 -1.64 -2.22
C MET A 21 8.10 -1.42 -2.10
N PRO A 22 7.55 -1.29 -0.89
CA PRO A 22 6.12 -0.99 -0.72
C PRO A 22 5.82 0.48 -1.02
N PRO A 23 4.54 0.85 -1.21
CA PRO A 23 4.17 2.22 -1.50
C PRO A 23 4.44 3.15 -0.30
N VAL A 24 5.16 4.22 -0.56
CA VAL A 24 5.47 5.29 0.41
C VAL A 24 5.33 6.62 -0.29
N ALA A 25 4.48 7.50 0.23
CA ALA A 25 4.33 8.85 -0.30
C ALA A 25 5.66 9.61 -0.26
N THR A 26 6.03 10.25 -1.36
CA THR A 26 7.31 10.97 -1.51
C THR A 26 7.15 12.49 -1.56
N CYS A 27 5.97 12.98 -1.93
CA CYS A 27 5.74 14.38 -2.31
C CYS A 27 6.69 14.85 -3.43
N TYR A 28 7.03 13.98 -4.38
CA TYR A 28 7.86 14.32 -5.55
C TYR A 28 7.04 14.65 -6.79
N SER A 29 5.73 14.43 -6.79
CA SER A 29 4.88 14.87 -7.90
C SER A 29 4.71 16.40 -7.90
N ASP A 30 4.38 16.95 -9.05
CA ASP A 30 3.97 18.34 -9.20
C ASP A 30 2.53 18.38 -9.71
N ASN A 31 1.61 18.86 -8.86
CA ASN A 31 0.17 18.91 -9.15
C ASN A 31 -0.39 17.58 -9.70
N GLY A 32 0.07 16.46 -9.14
CA GLY A 32 -0.31 15.10 -9.54
C GLY A 32 0.51 14.51 -10.68
N TYR A 33 1.31 15.29 -11.39
CA TYR A 33 2.12 14.81 -12.49
C TYR A 33 3.46 14.25 -12.04
N VAL A 34 3.92 13.20 -12.72
CA VAL A 34 5.22 12.59 -12.49
C VAL A 34 6.34 13.56 -12.83
N THR A 35 7.27 13.78 -11.90
CA THR A 35 8.48 14.58 -12.10
C THR A 35 9.68 13.69 -12.41
N GLU A 36 10.77 14.29 -12.89
CA GLU A 36 12.04 13.57 -13.13
C GLU A 36 12.63 13.03 -11.81
N ASP A 37 12.50 13.78 -10.72
CA ASP A 37 12.96 13.34 -9.39
C ASP A 37 12.22 12.07 -8.93
N MET A 38 10.91 11.97 -9.20
CA MET A 38 10.14 10.77 -8.91
C MET A 38 10.61 9.58 -9.76
N VAL A 39 10.86 9.78 -11.05
CA VAL A 39 11.39 8.74 -11.95
C VAL A 39 12.75 8.25 -11.44
N ASN A 40 13.66 9.16 -11.13
CA ASN A 40 15.00 8.85 -10.65
C ASN A 40 14.98 8.10 -9.31
N TYR A 41 14.11 8.52 -8.38
CA TYR A 41 13.95 7.86 -7.09
C TYR A 41 13.54 6.38 -7.23
N TYR A 42 12.47 6.09 -7.97
CA TYR A 42 12.01 4.72 -8.12
C TYR A 42 12.92 3.86 -8.99
N LYS A 43 13.53 4.46 -10.03
CA LYS A 43 14.56 3.81 -10.84
C LYS A 43 15.74 3.39 -9.96
N ARG A 44 16.23 4.27 -9.09
CA ARG A 44 17.36 3.99 -8.20
C ARG A 44 17.11 2.81 -7.26
N ILE A 45 15.87 2.68 -6.73
CA ILE A 45 15.48 1.53 -5.91
C ILE A 45 15.46 0.23 -6.74
N ALA A 46 14.94 0.30 -7.94
CA ALA A 46 14.91 -0.86 -8.84
C ALA A 46 16.33 -1.30 -9.24
N GLU A 47 17.23 -0.37 -9.58
CA GLU A 47 18.66 -0.63 -9.86
C GLU A 47 19.37 -1.25 -8.64
N GLY A 48 18.97 -0.86 -7.43
CA GLY A 48 19.46 -1.40 -6.17
C GLY A 48 19.06 -2.84 -5.88
N GLY A 49 18.27 -3.45 -6.77
CA GLY A 49 17.98 -4.89 -6.72
C GLY A 49 16.61 -5.28 -6.19
N ALA A 50 15.72 -4.33 -5.90
CA ALA A 50 14.34 -4.67 -5.52
C ALA A 50 13.66 -5.54 -6.58
N GLY A 51 12.97 -6.61 -6.17
CA GLY A 51 12.26 -7.52 -7.06
C GLY A 51 11.05 -6.88 -7.70
N ALA A 52 10.33 -6.08 -6.92
CA ALA A 52 9.22 -5.25 -7.38
C ALA A 52 9.23 -3.89 -6.67
N VAL A 53 8.65 -2.91 -7.33
CA VAL A 53 8.38 -1.58 -6.78
C VAL A 53 6.88 -1.32 -6.88
N ILE A 54 6.24 -1.10 -5.73
CA ILE A 54 4.89 -0.58 -5.67
C ILE A 54 5.01 0.93 -5.48
N VAL A 55 4.70 1.68 -6.53
CA VAL A 55 4.75 3.14 -6.52
C VAL A 55 3.70 3.67 -5.54
N GLU A 56 3.97 4.81 -4.91
CA GLU A 56 3.06 5.49 -3.99
C GLU A 56 1.63 5.65 -4.53
N ALA A 57 0.68 5.88 -3.62
CA ALA A 57 -0.72 6.02 -3.99
C ALA A 57 -0.94 7.12 -5.02
N ALA A 58 -1.39 6.73 -6.22
CA ALA A 58 -1.91 7.62 -7.24
C ALA A 58 -3.43 7.78 -7.01
N HIS A 59 -3.91 9.02 -7.08
CA HIS A 59 -5.28 9.37 -6.74
C HIS A 59 -6.14 9.50 -8.01
N PRO A 60 -7.26 8.73 -8.11
CA PRO A 60 -8.18 8.81 -9.25
C PRO A 60 -8.97 10.11 -9.37
N TRP A 61 -8.93 11.00 -8.36
CA TRP A 61 -9.62 12.29 -8.35
C TRP A 61 -8.73 13.39 -7.77
N GLN A 62 -8.95 14.62 -8.19
CA GLN A 62 -8.34 15.79 -7.56
C GLN A 62 -8.97 16.08 -6.18
N GLY A 63 -8.20 16.70 -5.29
CA GLY A 63 -8.68 17.16 -3.99
C GLY A 63 -8.87 16.08 -2.92
N ILE A 64 -8.62 14.81 -3.24
CA ILE A 64 -8.77 13.70 -2.28
C ILE A 64 -7.46 13.25 -1.62
N ALA A 65 -6.34 13.84 -2.02
CA ALA A 65 -5.01 13.56 -1.47
C ALA A 65 -4.66 14.48 -0.30
N TYR A 66 -3.45 14.36 0.26
CA TYR A 66 -3.01 15.23 1.37
C TYR A 66 -2.50 16.60 0.92
N GLY A 67 -2.29 16.83 -0.38
CA GLY A 67 -1.76 18.08 -0.93
C GLY A 67 -1.19 17.94 -2.32
N SER A 68 -0.60 19.01 -2.85
CA SER A 68 -0.12 19.12 -4.24
C SER A 68 1.04 18.18 -4.61
N GLY A 69 1.77 17.67 -3.61
CA GLY A 69 2.86 16.71 -3.82
C GLY A 69 2.41 15.25 -4.01
N ALA A 70 1.12 14.96 -3.93
CA ALA A 70 0.58 13.62 -4.12
C ALA A 70 0.40 13.28 -5.60
N LEU A 71 0.70 12.03 -5.98
CA LEU A 71 0.59 11.54 -7.35
C LEU A 71 -0.88 11.42 -7.78
N GLY A 72 -1.17 11.76 -9.03
CA GLY A 72 -2.48 11.69 -9.65
C GLY A 72 -2.57 10.66 -10.77
N ILE A 73 -3.81 10.22 -11.04
CA ILE A 73 -4.15 9.35 -12.17
C ILE A 73 -5.61 9.62 -12.64
N TRP A 74 -6.08 10.85 -12.49
CA TRP A 74 -7.50 11.20 -12.73
C TRP A 74 -7.86 11.44 -14.19
N ASP A 75 -6.88 11.66 -15.08
CA ASP A 75 -7.16 11.76 -16.51
C ASP A 75 -6.03 11.19 -17.39
N ASP A 76 -6.29 11.11 -18.69
CA ASP A 76 -5.39 10.46 -19.65
C ASP A 76 -4.09 11.26 -19.91
N SER A 77 -4.04 12.56 -19.60
CA SER A 77 -2.82 13.39 -19.73
C SER A 77 -1.69 12.93 -18.80
N MET A 78 -2.03 12.18 -17.74
CA MET A 78 -1.07 11.65 -16.77
C MET A 78 -0.37 10.38 -17.24
N VAL A 79 -0.92 9.70 -18.26
CA VAL A 79 -0.42 8.41 -18.76
C VAL A 79 1.01 8.51 -19.26
N GLU A 80 1.40 9.56 -19.95
CA GLU A 80 2.76 9.74 -20.48
C GLU A 80 3.82 9.77 -19.36
N GLY A 81 3.60 10.58 -18.31
CA GLY A 81 4.50 10.66 -17.17
C GLY A 81 4.58 9.32 -16.40
N LEU A 82 3.44 8.67 -16.20
CA LEU A 82 3.36 7.34 -15.58
C LEU A 82 4.05 6.27 -16.43
N SER A 83 4.01 6.36 -17.76
CA SER A 83 4.73 5.43 -18.66
C SER A 83 6.25 5.58 -18.53
N ARG A 84 6.75 6.82 -18.41
CA ARG A 84 8.19 7.04 -18.15
C ARG A 84 8.61 6.43 -16.81
N LEU A 85 7.77 6.57 -15.79
CA LEU A 85 8.03 6.03 -14.46
C LEU A 85 8.05 4.49 -14.46
N SER A 86 7.01 3.84 -14.98
CA SER A 86 6.93 2.37 -15.08
C SER A 86 8.05 1.81 -15.94
N GLY A 87 8.35 2.47 -17.08
CA GLY A 87 9.44 2.09 -17.98
C GLY A 87 10.81 2.17 -17.32
N ALA A 88 11.07 3.19 -16.49
CA ALA A 88 12.32 3.33 -15.75
C ALA A 88 12.50 2.21 -14.71
N ILE A 89 11.45 1.86 -13.96
CA ILE A 89 11.46 0.75 -13.00
C ILE A 89 11.73 -0.59 -13.71
N LYS A 90 11.00 -0.85 -14.79
CA LYS A 90 11.09 -2.12 -15.55
C LYS A 90 12.43 -2.27 -16.28
N SER A 91 12.97 -1.19 -16.84
CA SER A 91 14.31 -1.22 -17.47
C SER A 91 15.43 -1.55 -16.48
N ALA A 92 15.23 -1.24 -15.18
CA ALA A 92 16.12 -1.63 -14.10
C ALA A 92 15.86 -3.07 -13.57
N GLY A 93 14.94 -3.82 -14.19
CA GLY A 93 14.67 -5.23 -13.92
C GLY A 93 13.72 -5.52 -12.78
N ALA A 94 13.06 -4.53 -12.19
CA ALA A 94 12.01 -4.73 -11.20
C ALA A 94 10.62 -4.75 -11.87
N ALA A 95 9.68 -5.52 -11.31
CA ALA A 95 8.28 -5.39 -11.67
C ALA A 95 7.72 -4.06 -11.13
N ALA A 96 6.82 -3.43 -11.89
CA ALA A 96 6.27 -2.12 -11.57
C ALA A 96 4.77 -2.23 -11.26
N PHE A 97 4.38 -1.93 -10.03
CA PHE A 97 2.99 -1.81 -9.60
C PHE A 97 2.67 -0.37 -9.20
N LEU A 98 1.42 0.03 -9.32
CA LEU A 98 0.95 1.35 -8.90
C LEU A 98 -0.12 1.20 -7.82
N GLN A 99 0.10 1.79 -6.64
CA GLN A 99 -0.97 1.84 -5.65
C GLN A 99 -2.04 2.86 -6.07
N LEU A 100 -3.31 2.51 -5.95
CA LEU A 100 -4.45 3.39 -6.16
C LEU A 100 -5.08 3.73 -4.81
N GLY A 101 -5.24 5.01 -4.51
CA GLY A 101 -5.71 5.46 -3.21
C GLY A 101 -6.80 6.53 -3.27
N HIS A 102 -7.62 6.55 -2.24
CA HIS A 102 -8.56 7.62 -1.93
C HIS A 102 -8.50 7.89 -0.43
N ASN A 103 -8.08 9.09 -0.04
CA ASN A 103 -7.82 9.38 1.37
C ASN A 103 -9.07 9.41 2.27
N GLY A 104 -10.27 9.42 1.68
CA GLY A 104 -11.51 9.30 2.43
C GLY A 104 -11.65 10.37 3.53
N PRO A 105 -11.80 9.96 4.81
CA PRO A 105 -11.93 10.92 5.91
C PRO A 105 -10.61 11.63 6.27
N GLN A 106 -9.50 11.27 5.62
CA GLN A 106 -8.19 11.91 5.77
C GLN A 106 -7.82 12.81 4.59
N ALA A 107 -8.71 12.99 3.62
CA ALA A 107 -8.51 13.90 2.50
C ALA A 107 -8.36 15.36 2.98
N SER A 108 -7.57 16.15 2.24
CA SER A 108 -7.44 17.60 2.54
C SER A 108 -8.73 18.36 2.26
N GLU A 109 -9.48 17.91 1.28
CA GLU A 109 -10.77 18.48 0.87
C GLU A 109 -11.76 17.33 0.56
N ASN A 110 -13.03 17.64 0.45
CA ASN A 110 -14.08 16.68 0.08
C ASN A 110 -14.03 15.37 0.88
N GLN A 111 -13.86 15.47 2.20
CA GLN A 111 -13.80 14.32 3.08
C GLN A 111 -15.08 13.50 3.00
N VAL A 112 -14.92 12.20 2.77
CA VAL A 112 -16.00 11.21 2.71
C VAL A 112 -15.65 9.97 3.54
N SER A 113 -16.65 9.28 4.02
CA SER A 113 -16.47 8.00 4.71
C SER A 113 -17.71 7.10 4.53
N PRO A 114 -17.64 5.80 4.86
CA PRO A 114 -18.80 4.91 4.74
C PRO A 114 -20.02 5.39 5.53
N SER A 115 -19.82 5.96 6.72
CA SER A 115 -20.87 6.25 7.69
C SER A 115 -20.75 7.65 8.34
N GLY A 116 -20.10 8.60 7.68
CA GLY A 116 -19.89 9.94 8.23
C GLY A 116 -18.96 9.98 9.46
N ILE A 117 -18.30 8.87 9.81
CA ILE A 117 -17.39 8.79 10.96
C ILE A 117 -16.05 9.44 10.59
N PRO A 118 -15.57 10.45 11.36
CA PRO A 118 -14.32 11.11 11.10
C PRO A 118 -13.11 10.27 11.54
N TYR A 119 -12.01 10.34 10.80
CA TYR A 119 -10.71 9.84 11.25
C TYR A 119 -10.04 10.84 12.20
N ILE A 120 -10.02 12.11 11.82
CA ILE A 120 -9.56 13.21 12.68
C ILE A 120 -10.76 13.73 13.45
N ARG A 121 -10.68 13.81 14.79
CA ARG A 121 -11.72 14.42 15.63
C ARG A 121 -11.96 15.85 15.16
N ASP A 122 -13.16 16.34 15.31
CA ASP A 122 -13.56 17.69 14.89
C ASP A 122 -13.65 17.91 13.36
N THR A 123 -13.62 16.84 12.55
CA THR A 123 -14.01 16.88 11.13
C THR A 123 -15.36 16.20 10.92
N SER A 124 -15.98 16.44 9.77
CA SER A 124 -17.32 15.91 9.44
C SER A 124 -17.32 15.40 7.99
N PRO A 125 -16.74 14.23 7.74
CA PRO A 125 -16.77 13.63 6.41
C PRO A 125 -18.22 13.32 6.01
N LYS A 126 -18.55 13.54 4.75
CA LYS A 126 -19.84 13.16 4.19
C LYS A 126 -19.98 11.65 4.18
N GLU A 127 -21.14 11.12 4.59
CA GLU A 127 -21.52 9.75 4.33
C GLU A 127 -21.81 9.55 2.85
N LEU A 128 -21.25 8.49 2.25
CA LEU A 128 -21.42 8.15 0.83
C LEU A 128 -22.79 7.49 0.59
N SER A 129 -23.48 7.93 -0.43
CA SER A 129 -24.64 7.21 -0.99
C SER A 129 -24.15 5.99 -1.79
N ILE A 130 -25.04 5.04 -2.07
CA ILE A 130 -24.75 3.86 -2.91
C ILE A 130 -24.31 4.30 -4.32
N ALA A 131 -24.91 5.32 -4.90
CA ALA A 131 -24.53 5.83 -6.21
C ALA A 131 -23.09 6.34 -6.21
N GLU A 132 -22.68 7.11 -5.19
CA GLU A 132 -21.31 7.61 -5.06
C GLU A 132 -20.30 6.48 -4.79
N ILE A 133 -20.69 5.40 -4.10
CA ILE A 133 -19.85 4.22 -3.93
C ILE A 133 -19.57 3.57 -5.30
N ILE A 134 -20.61 3.40 -6.13
CA ILE A 134 -20.49 2.84 -7.48
C ILE A 134 -19.59 3.73 -8.37
N ASP A 135 -19.74 5.07 -8.29
CA ASP A 135 -18.88 6.02 -9.01
C ASP A 135 -17.42 5.91 -8.57
N ILE A 136 -17.17 5.66 -7.28
CA ILE A 136 -15.81 5.43 -6.73
C ILE A 136 -15.21 4.14 -7.29
N GLU A 137 -15.95 3.05 -7.33
CA GLU A 137 -15.50 1.79 -7.94
C GLU A 137 -15.13 1.98 -9.42
N ASP A 138 -15.97 2.70 -10.17
CA ASP A 138 -15.75 3.00 -11.59
C ASP A 138 -14.51 3.88 -11.80
N GLY A 139 -14.27 4.84 -10.90
CA GLY A 139 -13.09 5.68 -10.92
C GLY A 139 -11.79 4.90 -10.65
N PHE A 140 -11.79 3.99 -9.69
CA PHE A 140 -10.66 3.07 -9.47
C PHE A 140 -10.40 2.19 -10.69
N ALA A 141 -11.45 1.64 -11.31
CA ALA A 141 -11.30 0.81 -12.50
C ALA A 141 -10.79 1.62 -13.69
N ALA A 142 -11.22 2.87 -13.87
CA ALA A 142 -10.69 3.77 -14.90
C ALA A 142 -9.21 4.11 -14.65
N ALA A 143 -8.81 4.33 -13.38
CA ALA A 143 -7.42 4.54 -12.99
C ALA A 143 -6.56 3.30 -13.30
N ALA A 144 -7.06 2.09 -13.03
CA ALA A 144 -6.36 0.85 -13.38
C ALA A 144 -6.14 0.70 -14.89
N VAL A 145 -7.11 1.09 -15.73
CA VAL A 145 -6.93 1.13 -17.20
C VAL A 145 -5.81 2.11 -17.60
N ARG A 146 -5.72 3.29 -16.96
CA ARG A 146 -4.62 4.24 -17.19
C ARG A 146 -3.28 3.67 -16.75
N ALA A 147 -3.22 3.01 -15.59
CA ALA A 147 -2.02 2.33 -15.11
C ALA A 147 -1.56 1.22 -16.07
N GLN A 148 -2.49 0.43 -16.61
CA GLN A 148 -2.19 -0.58 -17.62
C GLN A 148 -1.68 0.05 -18.91
N LYS A 149 -2.32 1.10 -19.41
CA LYS A 149 -1.84 1.89 -20.59
C LYS A 149 -0.44 2.47 -20.33
N ALA A 150 -0.15 2.88 -19.11
CA ALA A 150 1.15 3.39 -18.71
C ALA A 150 2.21 2.27 -18.52
N GLY A 151 1.87 1.00 -18.74
CA GLY A 151 2.82 -0.12 -18.72
C GLY A 151 3.13 -0.70 -17.35
N PHE A 152 2.35 -0.38 -16.32
CA PHE A 152 2.43 -1.06 -15.02
C PHE A 152 1.97 -2.52 -15.14
N ASP A 153 2.65 -3.43 -14.44
CA ASP A 153 2.35 -4.87 -14.43
C ASP A 153 1.09 -5.21 -13.63
N GLY A 154 0.63 -4.28 -12.79
CA GLY A 154 -0.58 -4.39 -12.00
C GLY A 154 -0.83 -3.16 -11.15
N VAL A 155 -1.94 -3.20 -10.42
CA VAL A 155 -2.30 -2.16 -9.44
C VAL A 155 -2.49 -2.75 -8.06
N GLU A 156 -2.32 -1.91 -7.04
CA GLU A 156 -2.64 -2.23 -5.65
C GLU A 156 -3.75 -1.32 -5.15
N LEU A 157 -4.83 -1.87 -4.63
CA LEU A 157 -5.88 -1.10 -3.97
C LEU A 157 -5.49 -0.82 -2.52
N HIS A 158 -5.49 0.45 -2.12
CA HIS A 158 -5.12 0.85 -0.76
C HIS A 158 -6.28 0.67 0.22
N GLY A 159 -6.45 -0.55 0.72
CA GLY A 159 -7.45 -0.96 1.71
C GLY A 159 -6.94 -0.96 3.16
N ALA A 160 -5.93 -0.14 3.49
CA ALA A 160 -5.33 -0.05 4.82
C ALA A 160 -5.29 1.40 5.35
N HIS A 161 -4.87 1.57 6.62
CA HIS A 161 -4.50 2.84 7.26
C HIS A 161 -5.66 3.84 7.43
N PHE A 162 -6.89 3.34 7.49
CA PHE A 162 -8.12 4.15 7.61
C PHE A 162 -8.31 5.17 6.47
N TYR A 163 -7.76 4.87 5.27
CA TYR A 163 -8.18 5.51 4.04
C TYR A 163 -9.53 4.95 3.59
N LEU A 164 -10.10 5.45 2.50
CA LEU A 164 -11.50 5.18 2.17
C LEU A 164 -11.83 3.67 2.15
N LEU A 165 -11.11 2.88 1.37
CA LEU A 165 -11.37 1.44 1.27
C LEU A 165 -11.16 0.73 2.62
N SER A 166 -10.13 1.14 3.39
CA SER A 166 -9.91 0.64 4.74
C SER A 166 -11.07 0.98 5.68
N CYS A 167 -11.65 2.18 5.56
CA CYS A 167 -12.82 2.57 6.36
C CYS A 167 -14.04 1.71 6.02
N PHE A 168 -14.20 1.27 4.78
CA PHE A 168 -15.25 0.32 4.42
C PHE A 168 -15.03 -1.04 5.05
N LEU A 169 -13.78 -1.56 5.04
CA LEU A 169 -13.43 -2.86 5.64
C LEU A 169 -13.57 -2.86 7.16
N SER A 170 -13.34 -1.71 7.81
CA SER A 170 -13.29 -1.60 9.27
C SER A 170 -14.67 -1.62 9.92
N PRO A 171 -14.96 -2.56 10.84
CA PRO A 171 -16.20 -2.54 11.63
C PRO A 171 -16.33 -1.28 12.51
N LEU A 172 -15.22 -0.59 12.80
CA LEU A 172 -15.23 0.66 13.58
C LEU A 172 -15.74 1.84 12.75
N MET A 173 -15.34 1.90 11.47
CA MET A 173 -15.60 3.04 10.59
C MET A 173 -16.82 2.85 9.70
N ASN A 174 -17.22 1.59 9.44
CA ASN A 174 -18.38 1.24 8.63
C ASN A 174 -19.54 0.74 9.53
N LYS A 175 -20.50 1.61 9.75
CA LYS A 175 -21.74 1.34 10.51
C LYS A 175 -22.97 1.32 9.59
N ARG A 176 -22.78 1.14 8.29
CA ARG A 176 -23.88 1.03 7.32
C ARG A 176 -24.75 -0.18 7.60
N THR A 177 -26.02 -0.04 7.31
CA THR A 177 -27.04 -1.10 7.42
C THR A 177 -27.51 -1.61 6.07
N ASP A 178 -26.96 -1.06 4.99
CA ASP A 178 -27.22 -1.49 3.61
C ASP A 178 -26.20 -2.54 3.13
N ILE A 179 -26.27 -2.88 1.84
CA ILE A 179 -25.44 -3.92 1.20
C ILE A 179 -23.94 -3.67 1.28
N TYR A 180 -23.48 -2.44 1.63
CA TYR A 180 -22.08 -2.06 1.77
C TYR A 180 -21.58 -2.06 3.24
N GLY A 181 -22.36 -2.58 4.20
CA GLY A 181 -21.92 -2.53 5.59
C GLY A 181 -22.56 -3.50 6.57
N ILE A 182 -23.68 -4.14 6.20
CA ILE A 182 -24.50 -4.95 7.13
C ILE A 182 -23.72 -6.09 7.83
N ASP A 183 -22.71 -6.64 7.16
CA ASP A 183 -21.87 -7.74 7.63
C ASP A 183 -20.47 -7.66 7.03
N SER A 184 -19.61 -8.65 7.25
CA SER A 184 -18.25 -8.71 6.69
C SER A 184 -18.26 -8.72 5.16
N GLU A 185 -19.18 -9.44 4.52
CA GLU A 185 -19.31 -9.44 3.06
C GLU A 185 -19.68 -8.04 2.56
N GLY A 186 -20.67 -7.39 3.18
CA GLY A 186 -21.09 -6.04 2.84
C GLY A 186 -19.94 -5.04 3.02
N ARG A 187 -19.18 -5.10 4.11
CA ARG A 187 -18.02 -4.22 4.31
C ARG A 187 -16.93 -4.42 3.26
N THR A 188 -16.74 -5.65 2.76
CA THR A 188 -15.72 -5.97 1.76
C THR A 188 -16.19 -5.69 0.33
N ARG A 189 -17.49 -5.50 0.10
CA ARG A 189 -18.15 -5.40 -1.20
C ARG A 189 -17.52 -4.36 -2.13
N ILE A 190 -17.29 -3.14 -1.67
CA ILE A 190 -16.69 -2.08 -2.50
C ILE A 190 -15.34 -2.50 -3.08
N VAL A 191 -14.50 -3.19 -2.30
CA VAL A 191 -13.19 -3.67 -2.76
C VAL A 191 -13.37 -4.81 -3.76
N CYS A 192 -14.27 -5.76 -3.48
CA CYS A 192 -14.56 -6.88 -4.36
C CYS A 192 -15.14 -6.43 -5.71
N GLU A 193 -16.08 -5.49 -5.71
CA GLU A 193 -16.69 -4.94 -6.93
C GLU A 193 -15.67 -4.13 -7.72
N THR A 194 -14.80 -3.37 -7.04
CA THR A 194 -13.67 -2.68 -7.68
C THR A 194 -12.71 -3.68 -8.37
N ILE A 195 -12.34 -4.78 -7.70
CA ILE A 195 -11.52 -5.84 -8.33
C ILE A 195 -12.22 -6.39 -9.56
N GLY A 196 -13.52 -6.72 -9.45
CA GLY A 196 -14.32 -7.23 -10.57
C GLY A 196 -14.31 -6.29 -11.78
N LYS A 197 -14.56 -4.99 -11.56
CA LYS A 197 -14.53 -3.96 -12.61
C LYS A 197 -13.13 -3.78 -13.21
N ILE A 198 -12.06 -3.87 -12.41
CA ILE A 198 -10.67 -3.83 -12.93
C ILE A 198 -10.41 -5.05 -13.82
N LYS A 199 -10.74 -6.26 -13.36
CA LYS A 199 -10.56 -7.50 -14.13
C LYS A 199 -11.40 -7.52 -15.41
N GLU A 200 -12.57 -6.92 -15.41
CA GLU A 200 -13.41 -6.75 -16.60
C GLU A 200 -12.77 -5.81 -17.64
N ARG A 201 -12.26 -4.64 -17.20
CA ARG A 201 -11.75 -3.60 -18.08
C ARG A 201 -10.30 -3.81 -18.53
N CYS A 202 -9.46 -4.37 -17.65
CA CYS A 202 -8.03 -4.60 -17.92
C CYS A 202 -7.71 -6.03 -18.36
N GLY A 203 -8.68 -6.95 -18.28
CA GLY A 203 -8.48 -8.38 -18.50
C GLY A 203 -8.18 -9.15 -17.23
N ARG A 204 -8.56 -10.43 -17.21
CA ARG A 204 -8.47 -11.30 -16.02
C ARG A 204 -7.04 -11.52 -15.54
N ASP A 205 -6.06 -11.41 -16.43
CA ASP A 205 -4.65 -11.63 -16.14
C ASP A 205 -3.93 -10.37 -15.62
N TYR A 206 -4.57 -9.19 -15.66
CA TYR A 206 -3.99 -7.98 -15.09
C TYR A 206 -3.94 -8.09 -13.56
N THR A 207 -2.75 -7.94 -12.98
CA THR A 207 -2.54 -8.19 -11.56
C THR A 207 -3.21 -7.14 -10.68
N VAL A 208 -3.97 -7.61 -9.68
CA VAL A 208 -4.59 -6.76 -8.65
C VAL A 208 -4.12 -7.22 -7.27
N SER A 209 -3.38 -6.35 -6.60
CA SER A 209 -3.02 -6.45 -5.18
C SER A 209 -4.03 -5.70 -4.33
N VAL A 210 -4.23 -6.14 -3.09
CA VAL A 210 -4.95 -5.35 -2.08
C VAL A 210 -4.11 -5.25 -0.83
N ARG A 211 -3.81 -4.02 -0.41
CA ARG A 211 -3.19 -3.77 0.88
C ARG A 211 -4.26 -3.64 1.94
N VAL A 212 -4.17 -4.45 3.01
CA VAL A 212 -5.15 -4.48 4.10
C VAL A 212 -4.50 -4.34 5.48
N ASN A 213 -5.25 -3.81 6.46
CA ASN A 213 -4.86 -3.91 7.86
C ASN A 213 -5.09 -5.33 8.37
N ALA A 214 -4.05 -5.97 8.90
CA ALA A 214 -4.21 -7.23 9.62
C ALA A 214 -4.90 -7.02 10.96
N ARG A 215 -4.61 -5.90 11.61
CA ARG A 215 -5.20 -5.47 12.90
C ARG A 215 -5.33 -3.95 12.92
N GLU A 216 -6.25 -3.47 13.76
CA GLU A 216 -6.45 -2.03 13.98
C GLU A 216 -6.21 -1.62 15.43
N GLY A 217 -5.93 -2.58 16.32
CA GLY A 217 -5.48 -2.36 17.70
C GLY A 217 -6.54 -1.78 18.64
N MET A 218 -7.82 -1.94 18.33
CA MET A 218 -8.94 -1.46 19.14
C MET A 218 -10.04 -2.50 19.25
N GLU A 219 -10.80 -2.47 20.35
CA GLU A 219 -11.93 -3.36 20.56
C GLU A 219 -13.01 -3.16 19.47
N GLY A 220 -13.52 -4.28 18.92
CA GLY A 220 -14.51 -4.26 17.85
C GLY A 220 -13.98 -3.84 16.48
N SER A 221 -12.65 -3.81 16.31
CA SER A 221 -11.97 -3.57 15.02
C SER A 221 -11.68 -4.88 14.28
N ILE A 222 -10.93 -4.79 13.18
CA ILE A 222 -10.46 -5.97 12.47
C ILE A 222 -9.61 -6.84 13.40
N ASP A 223 -10.08 -8.05 13.66
CA ASP A 223 -9.39 -9.14 14.36
C ASP A 223 -9.02 -10.28 13.40
N GLY A 224 -8.63 -11.46 13.93
CA GLY A 224 -8.25 -12.60 13.10
C GLY A 224 -9.41 -13.18 12.29
N ASP A 225 -10.58 -13.30 12.87
CA ASP A 225 -11.76 -13.88 12.19
C ASP A 225 -12.28 -12.92 11.10
N GLU A 226 -12.33 -11.62 11.40
CA GLU A 226 -12.71 -10.62 10.41
C GLU A 226 -11.69 -10.55 9.27
N LEU A 227 -10.38 -10.57 9.55
CA LEU A 227 -9.35 -10.62 8.53
C LEU A 227 -9.46 -11.86 7.64
N LYS A 228 -9.73 -13.01 8.23
CA LYS A 228 -9.95 -14.26 7.49
C LYS A 228 -11.16 -14.17 6.55
N ALA A 229 -12.25 -13.58 7.02
CA ALA A 229 -13.42 -13.33 6.18
C ALA A 229 -13.10 -12.36 5.03
N ILE A 230 -12.42 -11.23 5.31
CA ILE A 230 -11.98 -10.26 4.31
C ILE A 230 -11.13 -10.95 3.24
N VAL A 231 -10.08 -11.69 3.61
CA VAL A 231 -9.20 -12.41 2.66
C VAL A 231 -10.00 -13.37 1.81
N GLY A 232 -10.92 -14.14 2.41
CA GLY A 232 -11.78 -15.07 1.68
C GLY A 232 -12.70 -14.41 0.66
N HIS A 233 -13.21 -13.20 0.94
CA HIS A 233 -14.02 -12.42 0.00
C HIS A 233 -13.15 -11.85 -1.13
N LEU A 234 -11.98 -11.32 -0.83
CA LEU A 234 -11.04 -10.80 -1.82
C LEU A 234 -10.56 -11.89 -2.80
N GLU A 235 -10.25 -13.09 -2.30
CA GLU A 235 -9.87 -14.23 -3.13
C GLU A 235 -11.00 -14.64 -4.10
N LYS A 236 -12.25 -14.69 -3.63
CA LYS A 236 -13.41 -14.95 -4.50
C LYS A 236 -13.59 -13.87 -5.57
N ALA A 237 -13.25 -12.63 -5.27
CA ALA A 237 -13.28 -11.52 -6.22
C ALA A 237 -12.13 -11.54 -7.24
N GLY A 238 -11.09 -12.36 -7.01
CA GLY A 238 -9.96 -12.53 -7.93
C GLY A 238 -8.75 -11.66 -7.63
N VAL A 239 -8.49 -11.33 -6.35
CA VAL A 239 -7.22 -10.73 -5.93
C VAL A 239 -6.05 -11.68 -6.24
N ASP A 240 -4.90 -11.13 -6.63
CA ASP A 240 -3.72 -11.93 -6.98
C ASP A 240 -2.67 -12.00 -5.85
N VAL A 241 -2.71 -11.08 -4.89
CA VAL A 241 -1.82 -11.03 -3.72
C VAL A 241 -2.43 -10.18 -2.62
N ILE A 242 -2.20 -10.57 -1.36
CA ILE A 242 -2.53 -9.77 -0.17
C ILE A 242 -1.27 -9.11 0.35
N ASP A 243 -1.24 -7.78 0.39
CA ASP A 243 -0.20 -7.01 1.06
C ASP A 243 -0.67 -6.65 2.47
N LEU A 244 -0.05 -7.28 3.48
CA LEU A 244 -0.43 -7.08 4.86
C LEU A 244 0.30 -5.90 5.47
N SER A 245 -0.47 -4.94 5.97
CA SER A 245 -0.02 -3.91 6.89
C SER A 245 -0.76 -4.08 8.22
N SER A 246 -0.56 -3.18 9.16
CA SER A 246 -1.33 -3.14 10.40
C SER A 246 -1.43 -1.71 10.89
N ASN A 247 -2.48 -1.41 11.63
CA ASN A 247 -2.70 -0.09 12.23
C ASN A 247 -2.89 -0.23 13.76
N ASP A 248 -2.05 -1.04 14.39
CA ASP A 248 -2.14 -1.40 15.81
C ASP A 248 -0.98 -0.87 16.67
N VAL A 249 -0.11 -0.02 16.11
CA VAL A 249 0.93 0.66 16.90
C VAL A 249 0.32 1.82 17.64
N SER A 250 0.26 1.74 18.97
CA SER A 250 -0.22 2.84 19.81
C SER A 250 0.69 4.06 19.72
N PHE A 251 0.10 5.23 19.47
CA PHE A 251 0.82 6.50 19.40
C PHE A 251 0.09 7.60 20.19
N PRO A 252 0.65 8.08 21.33
CA PRO A 252 -0.05 8.99 22.24
C PRO A 252 -0.59 10.28 21.60
N ALA A 253 0.11 10.81 20.58
CA ALA A 253 -0.35 12.00 19.87
C ALA A 253 -1.62 11.72 19.04
N GLN A 254 -1.75 10.53 18.44
CA GLN A 254 -2.91 10.11 17.68
C GLN A 254 -4.14 9.88 18.58
N LEU A 255 -3.93 9.35 19.80
CA LEU A 255 -5.01 9.18 20.77
C LEU A 255 -5.76 10.48 21.07
N LYS A 256 -5.10 11.63 20.92
CA LYS A 256 -5.69 12.95 21.16
C LYS A 256 -6.37 13.55 19.92
N ARG A 257 -5.87 13.25 18.72
CA ARG A 257 -6.30 13.90 17.46
C ARG A 257 -7.21 13.04 16.60
N CYS A 258 -7.04 11.72 16.62
CA CYS A 258 -7.77 10.80 15.76
C CYS A 258 -8.88 10.08 16.54
N THR A 259 -9.94 9.71 15.82
CA THR A 259 -10.98 8.82 16.34
C THR A 259 -10.40 7.44 16.66
N VAL A 260 -9.45 7.00 15.83
CA VAL A 260 -8.64 5.80 16.05
C VAL A 260 -7.27 6.19 16.62
N GLY A 261 -6.87 5.57 17.73
CA GLY A 261 -5.65 5.94 18.47
C GLY A 261 -4.37 5.25 18.02
N THR A 262 -4.38 4.57 16.88
CA THR A 262 -3.31 3.70 16.42
C THR A 262 -2.75 4.16 15.08
N VAL A 263 -1.52 3.74 14.77
CA VAL A 263 -0.81 4.06 13.52
C VAL A 263 -0.12 2.81 12.95
N SER A 264 0.20 2.87 11.65
CA SER A 264 0.85 1.79 10.90
C SER A 264 2.39 1.87 10.87
N ILE A 265 2.98 2.87 11.53
CA ILE A 265 4.40 3.20 11.39
C ILE A 265 5.16 2.82 12.67
N PRO A 266 5.90 1.69 12.68
CA PRO A 266 6.68 1.29 13.83
C PRO A 266 7.76 2.32 14.17
N ARG A 267 7.93 2.60 15.48
CA ARG A 267 8.97 3.48 16.01
C ARG A 267 10.32 2.74 16.11
N ALA A 268 11.37 3.48 16.47
CA ALA A 268 12.69 2.91 16.66
C ALA A 268 12.73 1.81 17.76
N ASP A 269 11.94 1.98 18.81
CA ASP A 269 11.83 1.07 19.94
C ASP A 269 10.90 -0.14 19.68
N ALA A 270 10.18 -0.17 18.56
CA ALA A 270 9.35 -1.32 18.22
C ALA A 270 10.21 -2.55 17.86
N PRO A 271 9.75 -3.78 18.18
CA PRO A 271 10.48 -4.98 17.81
C PRO A 271 10.59 -5.14 16.29
N GLN A 272 11.67 -5.83 15.86
CA GLN A 272 11.84 -6.28 14.50
C GLN A 272 10.70 -7.23 14.11
N GLY A 273 10.19 -7.12 12.89
CA GLY A 273 9.14 -8.01 12.41
C GLY A 273 7.78 -7.85 13.10
N ILE A 274 7.49 -6.68 13.69
CA ILE A 274 6.31 -6.44 14.54
C ILE A 274 4.98 -6.92 13.91
N PHE A 275 4.87 -6.98 12.57
CA PHE A 275 3.65 -7.42 11.88
C PHE A 275 3.78 -8.81 11.23
N THR A 276 4.94 -9.46 11.31
CA THR A 276 5.18 -10.72 10.58
C THR A 276 4.37 -11.90 11.14
N GLY A 277 3.98 -11.85 12.41
CA GLY A 277 3.07 -12.84 13.01
C GLY A 277 1.69 -12.87 12.33
N TYR A 278 1.20 -11.73 11.86
CA TYR A 278 -0.07 -11.66 11.12
C TYR A 278 0.04 -12.30 9.73
N ALA A 279 1.21 -12.18 9.10
CA ALA A 279 1.45 -12.85 7.83
C ALA A 279 1.47 -14.38 8.00
N ALA A 280 2.10 -14.88 9.06
CA ALA A 280 2.07 -16.30 9.39
C ALA A 280 0.63 -16.82 9.56
N GLU A 281 -0.20 -16.08 10.31
CA GLU A 281 -1.62 -16.40 10.50
C GLU A 281 -2.37 -16.43 9.15
N VAL A 282 -2.20 -15.42 8.30
CA VAL A 282 -2.88 -15.36 7.00
C VAL A 282 -2.43 -16.49 6.08
N LYS A 283 -1.15 -16.87 6.12
CA LYS A 283 -0.60 -17.99 5.34
C LYS A 283 -1.24 -19.35 5.67
N GLU A 284 -1.87 -19.51 6.83
CA GLU A 284 -2.58 -20.75 7.19
C GLU A 284 -3.84 -20.97 6.34
N TYR A 285 -4.44 -19.91 5.80
CA TYR A 285 -5.71 -20.01 5.05
C TYR A 285 -5.72 -19.32 3.69
N ALA A 286 -4.79 -18.38 3.41
CA ALA A 286 -4.72 -17.70 2.13
C ALA A 286 -4.23 -18.65 1.02
N LYS A 287 -4.86 -18.57 -0.15
CA LYS A 287 -4.51 -19.33 -1.36
C LYS A 287 -3.64 -18.52 -2.30
N VAL A 288 -3.67 -17.19 -2.19
CA VAL A 288 -2.82 -16.27 -2.95
C VAL A 288 -1.56 -15.94 -2.16
N PRO A 289 -0.48 -15.47 -2.82
CA PRO A 289 0.72 -15.00 -2.13
C PRO A 289 0.43 -13.90 -1.10
N VAL A 290 1.29 -13.84 -0.08
CA VAL A 290 1.22 -12.86 1.01
C VAL A 290 2.51 -12.05 1.05
N ILE A 291 2.38 -10.72 1.03
CA ILE A 291 3.46 -9.77 1.29
C ILE A 291 3.41 -9.38 2.77
N THR A 292 4.54 -9.40 3.47
CA THR A 292 4.65 -8.91 4.85
C THR A 292 5.53 -7.69 4.95
N VAL A 293 5.26 -6.84 5.95
CA VAL A 293 6.02 -5.64 6.28
C VAL A 293 6.16 -5.54 7.81
N GLY A 294 6.92 -4.63 8.33
CA GLY A 294 6.96 -4.30 9.76
C GLY A 294 8.35 -4.33 10.37
N LYS A 295 9.19 -3.33 10.06
CA LYS A 295 10.54 -3.20 10.62
C LYS A 295 11.42 -4.45 10.41
N ILE A 296 11.41 -4.98 9.19
CA ILE A 296 12.35 -6.02 8.75
C ILE A 296 13.64 -5.30 8.36
N THR A 297 14.78 -5.63 9.00
CA THR A 297 15.98 -4.79 8.98
C THR A 297 17.20 -5.45 8.35
N ASP A 298 17.29 -6.78 8.41
CA ASP A 298 18.46 -7.54 7.99
C ASP A 298 18.11 -8.73 7.11
N LYS A 299 19.14 -9.27 6.47
CA LYS A 299 19.05 -10.37 5.51
C LYS A 299 18.60 -11.66 6.18
N GLU A 300 19.20 -11.99 7.30
CA GLU A 300 19.01 -13.25 8.01
C GLU A 300 17.55 -13.40 8.44
N PHE A 301 16.97 -12.34 8.98
CA PHE A 301 15.56 -12.35 9.37
C PHE A 301 14.62 -12.40 8.15
N ALA A 302 14.94 -11.66 7.07
CA ALA A 302 14.15 -11.72 5.83
C ALA A 302 14.20 -13.14 5.20
N GLU A 303 15.38 -13.77 5.19
CA GLU A 303 15.57 -15.15 4.73
C GLU A 303 14.79 -16.16 5.59
N GLU A 304 14.82 -15.97 6.91
CA GLU A 304 14.06 -16.82 7.85
C GLU A 304 12.55 -16.76 7.57
N LEU A 305 11.98 -15.57 7.36
CA LEU A 305 10.56 -15.41 7.05
C LEU A 305 10.15 -16.13 5.76
N ILE A 306 10.97 -16.06 4.71
CA ILE A 306 10.70 -16.74 3.44
C ILE A 306 10.89 -18.26 3.58
N SER A 307 11.99 -18.69 4.17
CA SER A 307 12.30 -20.13 4.29
C SER A 307 11.34 -20.88 5.20
N LYS A 308 10.79 -20.22 6.23
CA LYS A 308 9.74 -20.78 7.10
C LYS A 308 8.34 -20.73 6.48
N GLY A 309 8.17 -20.05 5.34
CA GLY A 309 6.85 -19.86 4.73
C GLY A 309 5.95 -18.88 5.46
N THR A 310 6.52 -18.03 6.32
CA THR A 310 5.78 -16.96 7.03
C THR A 310 5.15 -15.96 6.06
N ALA A 311 5.84 -15.67 4.97
CA ALA A 311 5.33 -14.87 3.86
C ALA A 311 5.96 -15.32 2.53
N ASP A 312 5.38 -14.87 1.41
CA ASP A 312 5.92 -15.14 0.07
C ASP A 312 6.84 -14.02 -0.40
N PHE A 313 6.63 -12.80 0.10
CA PHE A 313 7.41 -11.60 -0.22
C PHE A 313 7.61 -10.72 1.02
N ILE A 314 8.73 -10.00 1.05
CA ILE A 314 9.14 -9.10 2.12
C ILE A 314 9.13 -7.66 1.62
N ALA A 315 8.32 -6.81 2.23
CA ALA A 315 8.26 -5.39 1.93
C ALA A 315 9.13 -4.57 2.90
N MET A 316 10.07 -3.80 2.36
CA MET A 316 11.03 -3.02 3.14
C MET A 316 10.99 -1.53 2.70
N ALA A 317 10.19 -0.68 3.36
CA ALA A 317 10.09 0.74 3.02
C ALA A 317 11.33 1.54 3.46
N ARG A 318 11.40 1.86 4.74
CA ARG A 318 12.45 2.71 5.30
C ARG A 318 13.87 2.18 5.12
N PRO A 319 14.14 0.85 5.17
CA PRO A 319 15.46 0.33 4.82
C PRO A 319 15.88 0.66 3.39
N LEU A 320 14.98 0.54 2.39
CA LEU A 320 15.26 0.89 0.99
C LEU A 320 15.32 2.41 0.74
N ILE A 321 14.67 3.23 1.57
CA ILE A 321 14.87 4.68 1.56
C ILE A 321 16.27 5.04 2.08
N ALA A 322 16.72 4.38 3.14
CA ALA A 322 18.03 4.60 3.73
C ALA A 322 19.16 4.06 2.83
N ASP A 323 18.96 2.92 2.22
CA ASP A 323 19.91 2.25 1.33
C ASP A 323 19.18 1.63 0.12
N PRO A 324 19.08 2.35 -0.99
CA PRO A 324 18.46 1.81 -2.20
C PRO A 324 19.15 0.53 -2.74
N ASP A 325 20.46 0.34 -2.45
CA ASP A 325 21.23 -0.84 -2.87
C ASP A 325 21.10 -2.03 -1.92
N LEU A 326 20.29 -1.92 -0.88
CA LEU A 326 20.16 -2.95 0.15
C LEU A 326 19.97 -4.37 -0.41
N PRO A 327 19.10 -4.63 -1.41
CA PRO A 327 18.94 -5.97 -1.98
C PRO A 327 20.21 -6.49 -2.65
N ASN A 328 20.92 -5.66 -3.40
CA ASN A 328 22.21 -6.03 -4.03
C ASN A 328 23.28 -6.30 -2.96
N LYS A 329 23.29 -5.52 -1.87
CA LYS A 329 24.23 -5.71 -0.75
C LYS A 329 23.89 -6.98 0.05
N PHE A 330 22.61 -7.30 0.20
CA PHE A 330 22.21 -8.60 0.78
C PHE A 330 22.70 -9.79 -0.05
N LEU A 331 22.68 -9.67 -1.37
CA LEU A 331 23.11 -10.73 -2.28
C LEU A 331 24.64 -10.87 -2.33
N ASN A 332 25.34 -9.75 -2.53
CA ASN A 332 26.76 -9.71 -2.90
C ASN A 332 27.70 -9.30 -1.74
N GLY A 333 27.14 -8.88 -0.61
CA GLY A 333 27.88 -8.23 0.45
C GLY A 333 28.06 -6.72 0.20
N GLY A 334 28.51 -6.03 1.21
CA GLY A 334 28.77 -4.58 1.18
C GLY A 334 28.33 -3.87 2.44
N GLU A 335 28.82 -2.66 2.65
CA GLU A 335 28.45 -1.83 3.78
C GLU A 335 27.01 -1.30 3.61
N ILE A 336 26.15 -1.56 4.60
CA ILE A 336 24.74 -1.18 4.58
C ILE A 336 24.56 0.14 5.31
N ASN A 337 23.92 1.10 4.64
CA ASN A 337 23.46 2.34 5.26
C ASN A 337 22.13 2.10 6.00
N SER A 338 22.22 1.69 7.25
CA SER A 338 21.06 1.23 8.03
C SER A 338 20.09 2.35 8.40
N CYS A 339 18.79 2.09 8.21
CA CYS A 339 17.74 3.00 8.69
C CYS A 339 17.74 3.07 10.22
N ILE A 340 17.78 4.27 10.78
CA ILE A 340 17.75 4.52 12.24
C ILE A 340 16.32 4.72 12.78
N TYR A 341 15.29 4.55 11.94
CA TYR A 341 13.87 4.68 12.30
C TYR A 341 13.47 6.01 12.95
N CYS A 342 14.18 7.10 12.63
CA CYS A 342 13.91 8.46 13.13
C CYS A 342 12.59 9.07 12.60
N ASN A 343 11.99 8.47 11.56
CA ASN A 343 10.75 8.92 10.90
C ASN A 343 10.84 10.32 10.26
N ALA A 344 12.04 10.85 9.99
CA ALA A 344 12.22 12.14 9.30
C ALA A 344 11.55 12.15 7.91
N CYS A 345 11.65 11.04 7.16
CA CYS A 345 11.02 10.85 5.86
C CYS A 345 9.49 11.05 5.93
N ILE A 346 8.85 10.35 6.85
CA ILE A 346 7.39 10.42 7.05
C ILE A 346 6.97 11.78 7.60
N GLY A 347 7.75 12.33 8.52
CA GLY A 347 7.49 13.66 9.09
C GLY A 347 7.61 14.80 8.08
N ALA A 348 8.41 14.67 7.03
CA ALA A 348 8.47 15.62 5.92
C ALA A 348 7.18 15.54 5.08
N VAL A 349 6.81 14.35 4.64
CA VAL A 349 5.61 14.08 3.84
C VAL A 349 4.34 14.49 4.56
N ALA A 350 4.22 14.20 5.86
CA ALA A 350 3.07 14.63 6.68
C ALA A 350 2.90 16.15 6.77
N ARG A 351 3.92 16.92 6.42
CA ARG A 351 3.89 18.38 6.31
C ARG A 351 3.82 18.87 4.85
N ASN A 352 3.42 17.99 3.94
CA ASN A 352 3.39 18.23 2.50
C ASN A 352 4.74 18.76 1.96
N ARG A 353 5.84 18.16 2.42
CA ARG A 353 7.20 18.46 1.98
C ARG A 353 7.79 17.23 1.34
N ARG A 354 8.71 17.44 0.41
CA ARG A 354 9.48 16.37 -0.23
C ARG A 354 10.12 15.46 0.82
N MET A 355 10.06 14.16 0.57
CA MET A 355 10.67 13.15 1.43
C MET A 355 12.17 13.40 1.57
N VAL A 356 12.68 13.20 2.78
CA VAL A 356 14.10 13.29 3.12
C VAL A 356 14.52 12.08 3.93
N CYS A 357 15.80 11.74 3.92
CA CYS A 357 16.35 10.71 4.80
C CYS A 357 17.55 11.25 5.58
N THR A 358 17.58 11.00 6.89
CA THR A 358 18.66 11.48 7.77
C THR A 358 19.99 10.80 7.47
N VAL A 359 19.96 9.54 7.06
CA VAL A 359 21.16 8.72 6.81
C VAL A 359 21.47 8.57 5.31
N ASN A 360 20.60 9.03 4.42
CA ASN A 360 20.79 9.03 2.98
C ASN A 360 20.53 10.44 2.43
N PRO A 361 21.57 11.31 2.37
CA PRO A 361 21.40 12.67 1.92
C PRO A 361 21.13 12.81 0.41
N ASP A 362 21.35 11.75 -0.37
CA ASP A 362 21.15 11.74 -1.83
C ASP A 362 19.66 11.60 -2.20
N ILE A 363 18.82 11.27 -1.24
CA ILE A 363 17.36 11.33 -1.41
C ILE A 363 16.92 12.80 -1.39
N LYS A 364 16.58 13.31 -2.56
CA LYS A 364 16.14 14.69 -2.77
C LYS A 364 14.82 14.69 -3.51
#